data_73d645aef3122afb7f3571df723692db
#
_entry.id   73d645aef3122afb7f3571df723692db
#
_cell.length_a   1.000
_cell.length_b   1.000
_cell.length_c   1.000
_cell.angle_alpha   90.00
_cell.angle_beta   90.00
_cell.angle_gamma   90.00
#
_symmetry.space_group_name_H-M   'P 1'
#
loop_
_entity.id
_entity.type
_entity.pdbx_description
1 polymer ?
#
loop_
_entity_poly.entity_id
_entity_poly.type
_entity_poly.pdbx_seq_one_letter_code
_entity_poly.pdbx_strand_id
1 'polypeptide(L)'
;RTYSPLAETSCHVVGYIGQISQETYATLSDFGYSLEDVVGQSGVEYQMERYLHGQTGEKAYNIWTEDGSDGTFYSEEIGTDPIPGATVKLTIDSTYQTVVLDAIKQYIADAKAQEEAVPTGLQTASAGAVIMLDVNTGAVLTMVSFPNYDPNDFVLSMEGDEDAEAML
;
A
#
# COMPACT_ATOMS: atom_id res chain seq x y z
N ARG A 1 -7.03 -3.77 2.22
CA ARG A 1 -5.89 -3.15 2.92
C ARG A 1 -6.13 -1.64 3.00
N THR A 2 -5.69 -1.00 4.07
CA THR A 2 -5.73 0.45 4.24
C THR A 2 -4.40 0.92 4.79
N TYR A 3 -4.00 2.12 4.43
CA TYR A 3 -2.75 2.69 4.88
C TYR A 3 -2.96 3.66 6.05
N SER A 4 -1.97 3.70 6.95
CA SER A 4 -1.95 4.68 8.03
C SER A 4 -1.87 6.11 7.48
N PRO A 5 -2.40 7.13 8.18
CA PRO A 5 -2.21 8.53 7.80
C PRO A 5 -0.75 8.97 7.61
N LEU A 6 0.21 8.20 8.16
CA LEU A 6 1.65 8.44 7.96
C LEU A 6 2.24 7.73 6.72
N ALA A 7 1.43 6.98 5.97
CA ALA A 7 1.91 6.23 4.81
C ALA A 7 2.45 7.14 3.70
N GLU A 8 1.90 8.34 3.55
CA GLU A 8 2.40 9.38 2.65
C GLU A 8 3.90 9.65 2.83
N THR A 9 4.41 9.60 4.07
CA THR A 9 5.84 9.82 4.34
C THR A 9 6.73 8.69 3.85
N SER A 10 6.17 7.49 3.66
CA SER A 10 6.88 6.27 3.30
C SER A 10 6.38 5.64 1.99
N CYS A 11 5.57 6.37 1.22
CA CYS A 11 4.89 5.86 0.03
C CYS A 11 5.83 5.19 -0.98
N HIS A 12 7.00 5.76 -1.23
CA HIS A 12 7.97 5.18 -2.16
C HIS A 12 8.68 3.92 -1.62
N VAL A 13 8.68 3.70 -0.31
CA VAL A 13 9.23 2.49 0.33
C VAL A 13 8.17 1.42 0.44
N VAL A 14 7.01 1.77 1.00
CA VAL A 14 5.90 0.84 1.20
C VAL A 14 5.30 0.45 -0.15
N GLY A 15 5.11 1.42 -1.03
CA GLY A 15 4.42 1.24 -2.30
C GLY A 15 2.91 1.35 -2.13
N TYR A 16 2.19 0.79 -3.08
CA TYR A 16 0.74 0.78 -3.12
C TYR A 16 0.21 -0.54 -3.67
N ILE A 17 -1.06 -0.78 -3.46
CA ILE A 17 -1.79 -1.94 -3.97
C ILE A 17 -2.69 -1.55 -5.14
N GLY A 18 -2.98 -2.50 -5.99
CA GLY A 18 -3.87 -2.34 -7.13
C GLY A 18 -4.43 -3.67 -7.59
N GLN A 19 -5.39 -3.64 -8.51
CA GLN A 19 -5.95 -4.87 -9.07
C GLN A 19 -4.86 -5.69 -9.77
N ILE A 20 -4.98 -7.01 -9.64
CA ILE A 20 -4.05 -7.94 -10.29
C ILE A 20 -4.17 -7.83 -11.81
N SER A 21 -3.03 -7.70 -12.49
CA SER A 21 -3.01 -7.76 -13.96
C SER A 21 -3.04 -9.21 -14.45
N GLN A 22 -3.45 -9.43 -15.70
CA GLN A 22 -3.42 -10.77 -16.31
C GLN A 22 -2.03 -11.38 -16.31
N GLU A 23 -0.98 -10.57 -16.50
CA GLU A 23 0.41 -11.01 -16.49
C GLU A 23 0.84 -11.43 -15.08
N THR A 24 0.50 -10.64 -14.07
CA THR A 24 0.77 -10.96 -12.66
C THR A 24 0.00 -12.20 -12.22
N TYR A 25 -1.28 -12.30 -12.60
CA TYR A 25 -2.10 -13.47 -12.34
C TYR A 25 -1.51 -14.75 -12.91
N ALA A 26 -0.98 -14.71 -14.15
CA ALA A 26 -0.36 -15.87 -14.75
C ALA A 26 0.83 -16.45 -13.94
N THR A 27 1.47 -15.59 -13.10
CA THR A 27 2.57 -16.01 -12.23
C THR A 27 2.13 -16.37 -10.81
N LEU A 28 0.99 -15.85 -10.36
CA LEU A 28 0.51 -16.00 -8.99
C LEU A 28 -0.66 -16.98 -8.84
N SER A 29 -1.32 -17.39 -9.94
CA SER A 29 -2.48 -18.29 -9.90
C SER A 29 -2.22 -19.60 -9.16
N ASP A 30 -1.02 -20.18 -9.30
CA ASP A 30 -0.63 -21.40 -8.61
C ASP A 30 -0.50 -21.24 -7.08
N PHE A 31 -0.54 -19.99 -6.59
CA PHE A 31 -0.45 -19.63 -5.17
C PHE A 31 -1.80 -19.22 -4.56
N GLY A 32 -2.90 -19.52 -5.26
CA GLY A 32 -4.26 -19.28 -4.75
C GLY A 32 -4.80 -17.88 -5.01
N TYR A 33 -4.18 -17.11 -5.90
CA TYR A 33 -4.70 -15.80 -6.30
C TYR A 33 -5.81 -15.93 -7.34
N SER A 34 -6.75 -14.99 -7.30
CA SER A 34 -7.83 -14.81 -8.27
C SER A 34 -7.63 -13.54 -9.10
N LEU A 35 -8.38 -13.41 -10.20
CA LEU A 35 -8.36 -12.18 -11.02
C LEU A 35 -9.03 -10.97 -10.33
N GLU A 36 -9.73 -11.21 -9.24
CA GLU A 36 -10.39 -10.16 -8.45
C GLU A 36 -9.51 -9.69 -7.29
N ASP A 37 -8.35 -10.32 -7.08
CA ASP A 37 -7.48 -9.98 -5.98
C ASP A 37 -6.75 -8.65 -6.20
N VAL A 38 -6.49 -8.00 -5.08
CA VAL A 38 -5.69 -6.78 -5.00
C VAL A 38 -4.30 -7.14 -4.48
N VAL A 39 -3.28 -6.79 -5.24
CA VAL A 39 -1.88 -7.14 -4.99
C VAL A 39 -0.99 -5.91 -4.93
N GLY A 40 0.17 -6.03 -4.29
CA GLY A 40 1.19 -4.98 -4.28
C GLY A 40 1.69 -4.67 -5.69
N GLN A 41 1.69 -3.39 -6.06
CA GLN A 41 2.16 -2.91 -7.37
C GLN A 41 3.58 -2.38 -7.31
N SER A 42 4.01 -1.90 -6.17
CA SER A 42 5.36 -1.33 -5.98
C SER A 42 5.87 -1.52 -4.55
N GLY A 43 7.14 -1.19 -4.32
CA GLY A 43 7.76 -1.15 -3.00
C GLY A 43 7.72 -2.47 -2.24
N VAL A 44 7.57 -2.36 -0.93
CA VAL A 44 7.46 -3.51 -0.02
C VAL A 44 6.20 -4.32 -0.28
N GLU A 45 5.08 -3.67 -0.62
CA GLU A 45 3.84 -4.35 -0.98
C GLU A 45 4.06 -5.34 -2.11
N TYR A 46 4.75 -4.93 -3.18
CA TYR A 46 5.08 -5.81 -4.31
C TYR A 46 6.09 -6.91 -3.93
N GLN A 47 7.19 -6.53 -3.27
CA GLN A 47 8.28 -7.47 -2.98
C GLN A 47 7.89 -8.53 -1.96
N MET A 48 7.02 -8.18 -1.03
CA MET A 48 6.59 -9.06 0.06
C MET A 48 5.15 -9.58 -0.13
N GLU A 49 4.55 -9.37 -1.31
CA GLU A 49 3.16 -9.76 -1.58
C GLU A 49 2.85 -11.19 -1.15
N ARG A 50 3.68 -12.15 -1.48
CA ARG A 50 3.48 -13.56 -1.14
C ARG A 50 3.48 -13.85 0.37
N TYR A 51 4.05 -12.95 1.18
CA TYR A 51 4.04 -13.05 2.64
C TYR A 51 2.88 -12.23 3.22
N LEU A 52 2.55 -11.11 2.62
CA LEU A 52 1.48 -10.21 3.04
C LEU A 52 0.10 -10.74 2.65
N HIS A 53 0.04 -11.54 1.59
CA HIS A 53 -1.20 -12.19 1.15
C HIS A 53 -1.62 -13.25 2.16
N GLY A 54 -2.86 -13.18 2.63
CA GLY A 54 -3.46 -14.22 3.44
C GLY A 54 -4.01 -15.36 2.58
N GLN A 55 -4.62 -16.33 3.22
CA GLN A 55 -5.40 -17.36 2.54
C GLN A 55 -6.88 -17.09 2.76
N THR A 56 -7.63 -17.01 1.68
CA THR A 56 -9.08 -16.82 1.73
C THR A 56 -9.73 -18.03 2.38
N GLY A 57 -10.61 -17.80 3.35
CA GLY A 57 -11.45 -18.85 3.91
C GLY A 57 -12.61 -19.14 2.97
N GLU A 58 -13.02 -20.39 2.94
CA GLU A 58 -14.20 -20.82 2.18
C GLU A 58 -15.26 -21.31 3.16
N LYS A 59 -16.51 -20.84 2.98
CA LYS A 59 -17.66 -21.31 3.74
C LYS A 59 -18.73 -21.83 2.78
N ALA A 60 -19.02 -23.10 2.90
CA ALA A 60 -20.15 -23.73 2.22
C ALA A 60 -21.23 -24.09 3.25
N TYR A 61 -22.47 -23.95 2.88
CA TYR A 61 -23.59 -24.33 3.70
C TYR A 61 -24.34 -25.48 3.04
N ASN A 62 -24.41 -26.63 3.70
CA ASN A 62 -25.38 -27.65 3.35
C ASN A 62 -26.73 -27.25 3.93
N ILE A 63 -27.69 -26.95 3.06
CA ILE A 63 -29.04 -26.60 3.47
C ILE A 63 -29.97 -27.78 3.13
N TRP A 64 -30.70 -28.29 4.11
CA TRP A 64 -31.67 -29.33 3.92
C TRP A 64 -32.95 -29.02 4.69
N THR A 65 -34.06 -29.58 4.21
CA THR A 65 -35.32 -29.57 4.92
C THR A 65 -35.57 -30.96 5.49
N GLU A 66 -35.92 -31.04 6.75
CA GLU A 66 -36.53 -32.29 7.26
C GLU A 66 -37.89 -32.49 6.60
N ASP A 67 -38.17 -33.73 6.17
CA ASP A 67 -39.37 -34.09 5.46
C ASP A 67 -40.62 -33.93 6.35
N GLY A 68 -41.04 -32.72 6.48
CA GLY A 68 -42.12 -32.29 7.31
C GLY A 68 -42.54 -30.86 6.96
N SER A 69 -43.72 -30.67 6.70
CA SER A 69 -44.47 -29.54 6.16
C SER A 69 -44.37 -28.21 6.92
N ASP A 70 -43.42 -28.00 7.79
CA ASP A 70 -43.29 -26.76 8.59
C ASP A 70 -42.30 -25.72 8.01
N GLY A 71 -41.55 -26.08 6.95
CA GLY A 71 -40.63 -25.17 6.31
C GLY A 71 -39.35 -24.88 7.12
N THR A 72 -39.04 -25.71 8.10
CA THR A 72 -37.80 -25.55 8.88
C THR A 72 -36.59 -25.97 8.04
N PHE A 73 -35.63 -25.06 7.93
CA PHE A 73 -34.37 -25.28 7.23
C PHE A 73 -33.23 -25.51 8.25
N TYR A 74 -32.48 -26.53 8.00
CA TYR A 74 -31.26 -26.79 8.74
C TYR A 74 -30.04 -26.41 7.87
N SER A 75 -29.01 -25.85 8.46
CA SER A 75 -27.78 -25.51 7.75
C SER A 75 -26.58 -26.00 8.57
N GLU A 76 -25.67 -26.63 7.88
CA GLU A 76 -24.36 -26.98 8.43
C GLU A 76 -23.31 -26.15 7.69
N GLU A 77 -22.48 -25.45 8.45
CA GLU A 77 -21.34 -24.70 7.93
C GLU A 77 -20.16 -25.65 7.76
N ILE A 78 -19.68 -25.77 6.52
CA ILE A 78 -18.48 -26.55 6.18
C ILE A 78 -17.51 -25.58 5.52
N GLY A 79 -16.30 -25.46 6.06
CA GLY A 79 -15.32 -24.59 5.43
C GLY A 79 -14.02 -24.49 6.18
N THR A 80 -13.14 -23.66 5.66
CA THR A 80 -11.85 -23.31 6.27
C THR A 80 -11.85 -21.85 6.68
N ASP A 81 -11.34 -21.57 7.86
CA ASP A 81 -11.16 -20.19 8.31
C ASP A 81 -10.08 -19.47 7.49
N PRO A 82 -10.23 -18.16 7.24
CA PRO A 82 -9.21 -17.38 6.58
C PRO A 82 -7.93 -17.30 7.42
N ILE A 83 -6.79 -17.40 6.77
CA ILE A 83 -5.48 -17.26 7.41
C ILE A 83 -4.92 -15.88 7.06
N PRO A 84 -4.66 -15.00 8.04
CA PRO A 84 -4.09 -13.69 7.78
C PRO A 84 -2.66 -13.80 7.24
N GLY A 85 -2.26 -12.85 6.42
CA GLY A 85 -0.89 -12.73 5.94
C GLY A 85 0.11 -12.42 7.06
N ALA A 86 1.37 -12.60 6.77
CA ALA A 86 2.45 -12.31 7.70
C ALA A 86 2.68 -10.81 7.89
N THR A 87 3.23 -10.43 9.03
CA THR A 87 3.65 -9.05 9.30
C THR A 87 5.08 -8.82 8.84
N VAL A 88 5.30 -7.79 8.04
CA VAL A 88 6.63 -7.33 7.63
C VAL A 88 7.03 -6.11 8.48
N LYS A 89 8.17 -6.21 9.17
CA LYS A 89 8.73 -5.12 9.96
C LYS A 89 9.93 -4.53 9.24
N LEU A 90 9.87 -3.24 8.97
CA LEU A 90 10.96 -2.48 8.35
C LEU A 90 11.88 -1.87 9.42
N THR A 91 13.10 -1.52 9.00
CA THR A 91 14.05 -0.75 9.82
C THR A 91 13.79 0.76 9.76
N ILE A 92 12.88 1.19 8.89
CA ILE A 92 12.49 2.59 8.72
C ILE A 92 11.86 3.11 10.02
N ASP A 93 12.33 4.26 10.48
CA ASP A 93 11.76 4.99 11.60
C ASP A 93 10.80 6.06 11.08
N SER A 94 9.53 5.96 11.45
CA SER A 94 8.47 6.85 10.96
C SER A 94 8.69 8.30 11.41
N THR A 95 9.32 8.52 12.55
CA THR A 95 9.63 9.88 13.03
C THR A 95 10.68 10.53 12.15
N TYR A 96 11.74 9.80 11.84
CA TYR A 96 12.78 10.30 10.93
C TYR A 96 12.24 10.51 9.52
N GLN A 97 11.38 9.61 9.02
CA GLN A 97 10.70 9.80 7.73
C GLN A 97 9.96 11.13 7.67
N THR A 98 9.13 11.43 8.68
CA THR A 98 8.36 12.66 8.75
C THR A 98 9.25 13.90 8.80
N VAL A 99 10.20 13.92 9.73
CA VAL A 99 11.11 15.08 9.90
C VAL A 99 11.91 15.36 8.63
N VAL A 100 12.38 14.32 7.94
CA VAL A 100 13.18 14.48 6.72
C VAL A 100 12.30 14.92 5.56
N LEU A 101 11.07 14.40 5.42
CA LEU A 101 10.13 14.84 4.39
C LEU A 101 9.79 16.33 4.57
N ASP A 102 9.48 16.75 5.80
CA ASP A 102 9.18 18.14 6.11
C ASP A 102 10.36 19.06 5.80
N ALA A 103 11.58 18.63 6.13
CA ALA A 103 12.80 19.38 5.80
C ALA A 103 13.00 19.54 4.29
N ILE A 104 12.73 18.50 3.48
CA ILE A 104 12.80 18.59 2.00
C ILE A 104 11.74 19.58 1.50
N LYS A 105 10.50 19.44 1.95
CA LYS A 105 9.38 20.32 1.55
C LYS A 105 9.73 21.80 1.87
N GLN A 106 10.24 22.05 3.07
CA GLN A 106 10.61 23.40 3.49
C GLN A 106 11.76 23.97 2.66
N TYR A 107 12.82 23.18 2.41
CA TYR A 107 13.94 23.61 1.59
C TYR A 107 13.51 24.00 0.17
N ILE A 108 12.66 23.18 -0.45
CA ILE A 108 12.13 23.46 -1.79
C ILE A 108 11.28 24.73 -1.79
N ALA A 109 10.44 24.93 -0.77
CA ALA A 109 9.63 26.13 -0.63
C ALA A 109 10.49 27.40 -0.48
N ASP A 110 11.52 27.34 0.37
CA ASP A 110 12.45 28.45 0.59
C ASP A 110 13.25 28.79 -0.69
N ALA A 111 13.70 27.77 -1.43
CA ALA A 111 14.41 27.95 -2.69
C ALA A 111 13.52 28.63 -3.75
N LYS A 112 12.27 28.26 -3.84
CA LYS A 112 11.29 28.90 -4.75
C LYS A 112 11.05 30.36 -4.34
N ALA A 113 10.86 30.64 -3.05
CA ALA A 113 10.65 32.00 -2.55
C ALA A 113 11.87 32.89 -2.80
N GLN A 114 13.09 32.37 -2.70
CA GLN A 114 14.31 33.10 -3.03
C GLN A 114 14.38 33.44 -4.52
N GLU A 115 14.08 32.51 -5.41
CA GLU A 115 14.08 32.75 -6.86
C GLU A 115 13.01 33.77 -7.27
N GLU A 116 11.83 33.74 -6.63
CA GLU A 116 10.79 34.75 -6.84
C GLU A 116 11.22 36.14 -6.39
N ALA A 117 11.95 36.23 -5.25
CA ALA A 117 12.42 37.50 -4.70
C ALA A 117 13.61 38.10 -5.48
N VAL A 118 14.51 37.27 -5.97
CA VAL A 118 15.72 37.65 -6.71
C VAL A 118 15.92 36.68 -7.87
N PRO A 119 15.24 36.90 -9.00
CA PRO A 119 15.31 35.99 -10.14
C PRO A 119 16.75 35.85 -10.67
N THR A 120 17.29 34.63 -10.56
CA THR A 120 18.63 34.29 -11.06
C THR A 120 18.59 33.70 -12.46
N GLY A 121 17.40 33.29 -12.92
CA GLY A 121 17.18 32.55 -14.16
C GLY A 121 17.61 31.08 -14.09
N LEU A 122 17.98 30.60 -12.90
CA LEU A 122 18.26 29.19 -12.66
C LEU A 122 16.96 28.45 -12.28
N GLN A 123 16.85 27.23 -12.73
CA GLN A 123 15.73 26.39 -12.26
C GLN A 123 15.90 26.02 -10.80
N THR A 124 14.89 26.28 -9.98
CA THR A 124 14.85 25.84 -8.60
C THR A 124 14.55 24.34 -8.52
N ALA A 125 15.10 23.67 -7.51
CA ALA A 125 14.80 22.27 -7.24
C ALA A 125 13.29 22.11 -6.96
N SER A 126 12.69 21.10 -7.58
CA SER A 126 11.29 20.72 -7.35
C SER A 126 11.15 19.31 -6.78
N ALA A 127 12.24 18.58 -6.70
CA ALA A 127 12.31 17.22 -6.22
C ALA A 127 13.57 16.99 -5.38
N GLY A 128 13.54 15.99 -4.52
CA GLY A 128 14.70 15.60 -3.71
C GLY A 128 14.53 14.22 -3.10
N ALA A 129 15.64 13.61 -2.69
CA ALA A 129 15.62 12.34 -1.97
C ALA A 129 16.69 12.34 -0.89
N VAL A 130 16.39 11.70 0.23
CA VAL A 130 17.30 11.51 1.36
C VAL A 130 17.26 10.08 1.84
N ILE A 131 18.45 9.51 2.08
CA ILE A 131 18.61 8.19 2.68
C ILE A 131 19.50 8.32 3.90
N MET A 132 19.06 7.74 5.02
CA MET A 132 19.83 7.66 6.26
C MET A 132 20.08 6.20 6.63
N LEU A 133 21.32 5.88 6.90
CA LEU A 133 21.78 4.54 7.25
C LEU A 133 22.44 4.55 8.63
N ASP A 134 22.17 3.54 9.43
CA ASP A 134 23.00 3.24 10.60
C ASP A 134 24.31 2.61 10.14
N VAL A 135 25.41 3.29 10.38
CA VAL A 135 26.74 2.88 9.93
C VAL A 135 27.25 1.61 10.59
N ASN A 136 26.73 1.25 11.76
CA ASN A 136 27.15 0.06 12.51
C ASN A 136 26.42 -1.21 12.05
N THR A 137 25.13 -1.07 11.68
CA THR A 137 24.26 -2.21 11.36
C THR A 137 23.95 -2.29 9.87
N GLY A 138 24.12 -1.19 9.13
CA GLY A 138 23.67 -1.08 7.74
C GLY A 138 22.14 -0.90 7.59
N ALA A 139 21.40 -0.77 8.70
CA ALA A 139 19.96 -0.58 8.66
C ALA A 139 19.59 0.74 8.01
N VAL A 140 18.62 0.73 7.10
CA VAL A 140 18.05 1.94 6.53
C VAL A 140 17.05 2.50 7.53
N LEU A 141 17.34 3.67 8.08
CA LEU A 141 16.50 4.36 9.06
C LEU A 141 15.50 5.31 8.41
N THR A 142 15.89 5.88 7.28
CA THR A 142 15.05 6.81 6.50
C THR A 142 15.36 6.63 5.02
N MET A 143 14.31 6.63 4.22
CA MET A 143 14.37 6.67 2.76
C MET A 143 13.16 7.46 2.26
N VAL A 144 13.38 8.73 1.97
CA VAL A 144 12.36 9.70 1.57
C VAL A 144 12.64 10.20 0.18
N SER A 145 11.61 10.30 -0.63
CA SER A 145 11.62 10.99 -1.92
C SER A 145 10.46 11.98 -1.97
N PHE A 146 10.69 13.12 -2.62
CA PHE A 146 9.68 14.15 -2.87
C PHE A 146 9.73 14.53 -4.37
N PRO A 147 8.61 14.74 -5.05
CA PRO A 147 7.24 14.72 -4.53
C PRO A 147 6.81 13.32 -4.05
N ASN A 148 5.93 13.32 -3.06
CA ASN A 148 5.32 12.13 -2.49
C ASN A 148 3.83 12.07 -2.87
N TYR A 149 3.19 10.93 -2.59
CA TYR A 149 1.78 10.67 -2.86
C TYR A 149 1.15 9.97 -1.65
N ASP A 150 -0.17 9.98 -1.55
CA ASP A 150 -0.89 9.16 -0.58
C ASP A 150 -1.25 7.81 -1.20
N PRO A 151 -0.72 6.68 -0.69
CA PRO A 151 -1.07 5.37 -1.22
C PRO A 151 -2.55 4.99 -0.98
N ASN A 152 -3.28 5.70 -0.13
CA ASN A 152 -4.72 5.51 0.00
C ASN A 152 -5.50 5.99 -1.23
N ASP A 153 -4.97 6.93 -2.02
CA ASP A 153 -5.63 7.41 -3.24
C ASP A 153 -5.81 6.26 -4.25
N PHE A 154 -4.84 5.34 -4.32
CA PHE A 154 -4.97 4.14 -5.14
C PHE A 154 -6.06 3.19 -4.64
N VAL A 155 -6.25 3.08 -3.33
CA VAL A 155 -7.32 2.26 -2.75
C VAL A 155 -8.69 2.86 -3.05
N LEU A 156 -8.84 4.18 -2.84
CA LEU A 156 -10.07 4.91 -3.09
C LEU A 156 -10.46 4.91 -4.58
N SER A 157 -9.48 5.05 -5.48
CA SER A 157 -9.75 4.97 -6.93
C SER A 157 -10.28 3.60 -7.35
N MET A 158 -9.82 2.51 -6.75
CA MET A 158 -10.37 1.16 -6.98
C MET A 158 -11.81 1.02 -6.47
N GLU A 159 -12.20 1.80 -5.46
CA GLU A 159 -13.57 1.84 -4.92
C GLU A 159 -14.48 2.78 -5.71
N GLY A 160 -13.95 3.48 -6.73
CA GLY A 160 -14.70 4.35 -7.63
C GLY A 160 -14.82 5.79 -7.13
N ASP A 161 -13.89 6.26 -6.31
CA ASP A 161 -13.79 7.65 -5.89
C ASP A 161 -13.17 8.50 -7.01
N GLU A 162 -13.99 9.33 -7.66
CA GLU A 162 -13.58 10.18 -8.80
C GLU A 162 -12.53 11.24 -8.41
N ASP A 163 -12.57 11.73 -7.16
CA ASP A 163 -11.60 12.71 -6.67
C ASP A 163 -10.22 12.06 -6.48
N ALA A 164 -10.18 10.83 -5.98
CA ALA A 164 -8.95 10.06 -5.85
C ALA A 164 -8.36 9.68 -7.22
N GLU A 165 -9.19 9.31 -8.20
CA GLU A 165 -8.75 9.02 -9.57
C GLU A 165 -8.10 10.25 -10.25
N ALA A 166 -8.58 11.45 -9.95
CA ALA A 166 -8.02 12.69 -10.48
C ALA A 166 -6.66 13.09 -9.85
N MET A 167 -6.27 12.49 -8.72
CA MET A 167 -5.01 12.74 -8.02
C MET A 167 -3.86 11.81 -8.48
N LEU A 168 -4.17 10.73 -9.16
CA LEU A 168 -3.22 9.76 -9.70
C LEU A 168 -2.73 10.11 -11.11
#